data_4bcf388e0ced9f8ec3241ffe84885a6e
#
_entry.id   4bcf388e0ced9f8ec3241ffe84885a6e
#
_cell.length_a   1.000
_cell.length_b   1.000
_cell.length_c   1.000
_cell.angle_alpha   90.00
_cell.angle_beta   90.00
_cell.angle_gamma   90.00
#
_symmetry.space_group_name_H-M   'P 1'
#
loop_
_entity.id
_entity.type
_entity.pdbx_description
1 polymer ?
#
loop_
_entity_poly.entity_id
_entity_poly.type
_entity_poly.pdbx_seq_one_letter_code
_entity_poly.pdbx_strand_id
1 'polypeptide(L)'
;MQSLYSFFLNEKSDLNKHITFFKESFLNTFSLYITILSFLKSIHEYAQQYILLQKDLRNGPLDNKSRHLVNNKILSFISGHRVLTSIIKEKKIKYWDLDFEYVKTAFKDLMESESFITYSKLENPTINQDREIIIFFFKEIIAVSEVFYEYMEDHEITWIDDLPVVNTFTLKMLNKIDPSDFNSLNFPEMSPSEEDPQFAVELLEKVVVKNDELKSELEG
;
A
#
# COMPACT_ATOMS: atom_id res chain seq x y z
N MET A 1 -19.13 -3.75 -8.93
CA MET A 1 -20.17 -4.67 -8.44
C MET A 1 -20.93 -4.09 -7.25
N GLN A 2 -20.29 -3.67 -6.16
CA GLN A 2 -20.95 -3.08 -4.98
C GLN A 2 -21.82 -1.85 -5.33
N SER A 3 -21.31 -0.94 -6.15
CA SER A 3 -22.06 0.26 -6.60
C SER A 3 -23.31 -0.09 -7.41
N LEU A 4 -23.25 -1.12 -8.26
CA LEU A 4 -24.42 -1.62 -8.99
C LEU A 4 -25.42 -2.26 -8.04
N TYR A 5 -24.95 -3.10 -7.13
CA TYR A 5 -25.80 -3.76 -6.14
C TYR A 5 -26.52 -2.73 -5.25
N SER A 6 -25.78 -1.75 -4.74
CA SER A 6 -26.34 -0.66 -3.94
C SER A 6 -27.34 0.19 -4.72
N PHE A 7 -27.10 0.44 -6.02
CA PHE A 7 -28.02 1.17 -6.88
C PHE A 7 -29.37 0.43 -7.04
N PHE A 8 -29.31 -0.88 -7.33
CA PHE A 8 -30.51 -1.68 -7.55
C PHE A 8 -31.29 -2.01 -6.28
N LEU A 9 -30.64 -2.02 -5.10
CA LEU A 9 -31.35 -2.19 -3.83
C LEU A 9 -32.11 -0.93 -3.40
N ASN A 10 -31.66 0.25 -3.83
CA ASN A 10 -32.29 1.52 -3.48
C ASN A 10 -33.13 2.03 -4.66
N GLU A 11 -34.39 1.56 -4.76
CA GLU A 11 -35.34 1.85 -5.85
C GLU A 11 -35.57 3.35 -6.21
N LYS A 12 -34.99 4.28 -5.47
CA LYS A 12 -35.07 5.75 -5.66
C LYS A 12 -33.74 6.45 -5.62
N SER A 13 -32.63 5.72 -5.85
CA SER A 13 -31.30 6.32 -5.74
C SER A 13 -30.97 7.17 -6.97
N ASP A 14 -30.41 8.34 -6.72
CA ASP A 14 -29.90 9.23 -7.76
C ASP A 14 -28.62 8.63 -8.37
N LEU A 15 -28.66 8.27 -9.66
CA LEU A 15 -27.52 7.71 -10.40
C LEU A 15 -26.26 8.59 -10.27
N ASN A 16 -26.42 9.93 -10.26
CA ASN A 16 -25.29 10.85 -10.11
C ASN A 16 -24.58 10.70 -8.76
N LYS A 17 -25.31 10.40 -7.70
CA LYS A 17 -24.72 10.12 -6.39
C LYS A 17 -23.88 8.83 -6.42
N HIS A 18 -24.36 7.79 -7.08
CA HIS A 18 -23.62 6.54 -7.23
C HIS A 18 -22.38 6.70 -8.10
N ILE A 19 -22.45 7.50 -9.16
CA ILE A 19 -21.30 7.86 -9.99
C ILE A 19 -20.25 8.62 -9.17
N THR A 20 -20.67 9.59 -8.37
CA THR A 20 -19.78 10.35 -7.49
C THR A 20 -19.10 9.44 -6.49
N PHE A 21 -19.87 8.62 -5.78
CA PHE A 21 -19.34 7.62 -4.83
C PHE A 21 -18.36 6.65 -5.51
N PHE A 22 -18.67 6.20 -6.71
CA PHE A 22 -17.82 5.31 -7.47
C PHE A 22 -16.47 5.96 -7.82
N LYS A 23 -16.47 7.22 -8.25
CA LYS A 23 -15.23 8.00 -8.50
C LYS A 23 -14.41 8.19 -7.23
N GLU A 24 -15.06 8.51 -6.12
CA GLU A 24 -14.42 8.67 -4.82
C GLU A 24 -13.79 7.35 -4.35
N SER A 25 -14.45 6.20 -4.59
CA SER A 25 -13.91 4.88 -4.26
C SER A 25 -12.56 4.60 -4.95
N PHE A 26 -12.40 4.95 -6.22
CA PHE A 26 -11.10 4.82 -6.91
C PHE A 26 -10.00 5.68 -6.26
N LEU A 27 -10.34 6.91 -5.92
CA LEU A 27 -9.40 7.81 -5.26
C LEU A 27 -9.01 7.31 -3.86
N ASN A 28 -9.95 6.68 -3.15
CA ASN A 28 -9.72 6.09 -1.85
C ASN A 28 -8.83 4.84 -1.94
N THR A 29 -9.09 3.95 -2.91
CA THR A 29 -8.24 2.78 -3.18
C THR A 29 -6.80 3.19 -3.52
N PHE A 30 -6.62 4.22 -4.37
CA PHE A 30 -5.30 4.77 -4.65
C PHE A 30 -4.65 5.38 -3.41
N SER A 31 -5.42 6.10 -2.58
CA SER A 31 -4.92 6.67 -1.33
C SER A 31 -4.47 5.60 -0.35
N LEU A 32 -5.19 4.48 -0.24
CA LEU A 32 -4.78 3.31 0.55
C LEU A 32 -3.45 2.73 0.06
N TYR A 33 -3.29 2.56 -1.25
CA TYR A 33 -2.03 2.08 -1.82
C TYR A 33 -0.85 2.99 -1.46
N ILE A 34 -1.01 4.31 -1.61
CA ILE A 34 0.03 5.27 -1.24
C ILE A 34 0.29 5.26 0.27
N THR A 35 -0.74 5.07 1.09
CA THR A 35 -0.62 4.94 2.55
C THR A 35 0.22 3.73 2.93
N ILE A 36 0.02 2.58 2.29
CA ILE A 36 0.84 1.37 2.50
C ILE A 36 2.30 1.62 2.07
N LEU A 37 2.54 2.25 0.92
CA LEU A 37 3.90 2.58 0.48
C LEU A 37 4.57 3.60 1.41
N SER A 38 3.81 4.55 1.94
CA SER A 38 4.31 5.52 2.91
C SER A 38 4.69 4.82 4.24
N PHE A 39 4.00 3.75 4.63
CA PHE A 39 4.37 2.93 5.77
C PHE A 39 5.73 2.26 5.57
N LEU A 40 5.95 1.61 4.42
CA LEU A 40 7.26 1.03 4.10
C LEU A 40 8.38 2.07 4.10
N LYS A 41 8.11 3.28 3.59
CA LYS A 41 9.04 4.41 3.66
C LYS A 41 9.33 4.78 5.12
N SER A 42 8.33 4.89 5.98
CA SER A 42 8.49 5.24 7.39
C SER A 42 9.27 4.18 8.18
N ILE A 43 9.12 2.89 7.85
CA ILE A 43 9.95 1.81 8.40
C ILE A 43 11.44 2.04 8.08
N HIS A 44 11.78 2.41 6.84
CA HIS A 44 13.15 2.68 6.45
C HIS A 44 13.72 3.92 7.18
N GLU A 45 12.95 4.99 7.24
CA GLU A 45 13.33 6.22 7.95
C GLU A 45 13.51 5.97 9.44
N TYR A 46 12.64 5.17 10.04
CA TYR A 46 12.80 4.76 11.44
C TYR A 46 14.06 3.92 11.66
N ALA A 47 14.36 2.97 10.77
CA ALA A 47 15.60 2.19 10.86
C ALA A 47 16.85 3.08 10.84
N GLN A 48 16.86 4.14 10.00
CA GLN A 48 17.93 5.12 9.96
C GLN A 48 18.05 5.90 11.27
N GLN A 49 16.95 6.40 11.81
CA GLN A 49 16.90 7.10 13.10
C GLN A 49 17.34 6.20 14.25
N TYR A 50 16.89 4.95 14.25
CA TYR A 50 17.25 3.95 15.26
C TYR A 50 18.77 3.73 15.33
N ILE A 51 19.46 3.64 14.18
CA ILE A 51 20.92 3.54 14.13
C ILE A 51 21.59 4.79 14.72
N LEU A 52 21.10 5.98 14.41
CA LEU A 52 21.64 7.24 14.96
C LEU A 52 21.49 7.29 16.47
N LEU A 53 20.31 6.97 17.00
CA LEU A 53 20.07 6.92 18.45
C LEU A 53 20.93 5.87 19.14
N GLN A 54 21.17 4.71 18.53
CA GLN A 54 22.05 3.67 19.08
C GLN A 54 23.51 4.12 19.13
N LYS A 55 23.97 4.93 18.18
CA LYS A 55 25.33 5.51 18.20
C LYS A 55 25.52 6.46 19.35
N ASP A 56 24.51 7.26 19.66
CA ASP A 56 24.58 8.27 20.72
C ASP A 56 24.51 7.66 22.12
N LEU A 57 23.76 6.54 22.25
CA LEU A 57 23.50 5.90 23.55
C LEU A 57 24.54 4.83 23.94
N ARG A 58 25.32 4.31 23.02
CA ARG A 58 26.23 3.18 23.24
C ARG A 58 27.65 3.49 22.73
N ASN A 59 28.65 3.43 23.64
CA ASN A 59 30.06 3.30 23.28
C ASN A 59 30.45 1.89 22.76
N GLY A 60 29.47 1.11 22.27
CA GLY A 60 29.62 -0.28 21.82
C GLY A 60 29.37 -0.50 20.33
N PRO A 61 29.68 -1.67 19.79
CA PRO A 61 29.44 -1.99 18.39
C PRO A 61 27.93 -1.87 18.08
N LEU A 62 27.63 -1.15 16.99
CA LEU A 62 26.28 -0.98 16.48
C LEU A 62 25.65 -2.35 16.15
N ASP A 63 24.37 -2.50 16.43
CA ASP A 63 23.60 -3.65 15.99
C ASP A 63 23.65 -3.74 14.45
N ASN A 64 24.35 -4.77 13.96
CA ASN A 64 24.49 -4.99 12.52
C ASN A 64 23.13 -5.27 11.82
N LYS A 65 22.12 -5.76 12.56
CA LYS A 65 20.80 -6.06 12.00
C LYS A 65 20.13 -4.82 11.41
N SER A 66 20.07 -3.72 12.17
CA SER A 66 19.43 -2.49 11.70
C SER A 66 20.11 -1.90 10.45
N ARG A 67 21.45 -2.09 10.33
CA ARG A 67 22.19 -1.68 9.14
C ARG A 67 21.76 -2.42 7.87
N HIS A 68 21.43 -3.71 7.97
CA HIS A 68 20.94 -4.49 6.83
C HIS A 68 19.62 -3.94 6.32
N LEU A 69 18.72 -3.50 7.21
CA LEU A 69 17.46 -2.89 6.81
C LEU A 69 17.67 -1.53 6.15
N VAL A 70 18.54 -0.68 6.69
CA VAL A 70 18.88 0.62 6.11
C VAL A 70 19.55 0.48 4.74
N ASN A 71 20.40 -0.55 4.56
CA ASN A 71 21.09 -0.81 3.30
C ASN A 71 20.29 -1.64 2.31
N ASN A 72 19.09 -2.10 2.69
CA ASN A 72 18.21 -2.86 1.79
C ASN A 72 17.85 -2.01 0.57
N LYS A 73 18.20 -2.48 -0.62
CA LYS A 73 18.09 -1.71 -1.87
C LYS A 73 16.65 -1.44 -2.26
N ILE A 74 15.74 -2.38 -1.97
CA ILE A 74 14.32 -2.23 -2.29
C ILE A 74 13.68 -1.16 -1.39
N LEU A 75 13.90 -1.26 -0.08
CA LEU A 75 13.33 -0.33 0.88
C LEU A 75 13.93 1.07 0.74
N SER A 76 15.24 1.16 0.49
CA SER A 76 15.94 2.41 0.20
C SER A 76 15.41 3.08 -1.08
N PHE A 77 15.14 2.28 -2.12
CA PHE A 77 14.54 2.76 -3.38
C PHE A 77 13.14 3.34 -3.16
N ILE A 78 12.26 2.62 -2.44
CA ILE A 78 10.91 3.10 -2.10
C ILE A 78 11.01 4.40 -1.29
N SER A 79 11.84 4.43 -0.25
CA SER A 79 11.99 5.59 0.64
C SER A 79 12.54 6.82 -0.08
N GLY A 80 13.49 6.62 -1.01
CA GLY A 80 14.10 7.70 -1.80
C GLY A 80 13.31 8.12 -3.03
N HIS A 81 12.17 7.47 -3.34
CA HIS A 81 11.44 7.71 -4.58
C HIS A 81 10.73 9.07 -4.57
N ARG A 82 11.17 9.97 -5.46
CA ARG A 82 10.71 11.37 -5.48
C ARG A 82 9.22 11.52 -5.79
N VAL A 83 8.70 10.72 -6.73
CA VAL A 83 7.28 10.77 -7.11
C VAL A 83 6.42 10.30 -5.95
N LEU A 84 6.77 9.20 -5.27
CA LEU A 84 6.08 8.75 -4.06
C LEU A 84 6.05 9.85 -2.99
N THR A 85 7.20 10.47 -2.72
CA THR A 85 7.30 11.55 -1.74
C THR A 85 6.41 12.76 -2.12
N SER A 86 6.33 13.10 -3.40
CA SER A 86 5.45 14.18 -3.90
C SER A 86 3.97 13.83 -3.67
N ILE A 87 3.55 12.62 -4.03
CA ILE A 87 2.16 12.16 -3.85
C ILE A 87 1.78 12.13 -2.37
N ILE A 88 2.64 11.60 -1.49
CA ILE A 88 2.42 11.60 -0.03
C ILE A 88 2.18 13.02 0.49
N LYS A 89 3.00 13.97 0.04
CA LYS A 89 2.88 15.37 0.43
C LYS A 89 1.59 16.03 -0.10
N GLU A 90 1.26 15.80 -1.36
CA GLU A 90 0.06 16.32 -2.02
C GLU A 90 -1.21 15.80 -1.34
N LYS A 91 -1.26 14.49 -1.08
CA LYS A 91 -2.38 13.85 -0.39
C LYS A 91 -2.39 14.09 1.12
N LYS A 92 -1.36 14.77 1.66
CA LYS A 92 -1.21 15.08 3.10
C LYS A 92 -1.23 13.82 3.98
N ILE A 93 -0.68 12.72 3.50
CA ILE A 93 -0.59 11.48 4.26
C ILE A 93 0.46 11.65 5.36
N LYS A 94 0.02 11.72 6.61
CA LYS A 94 0.85 11.95 7.80
C LYS A 94 0.56 10.95 8.92
N TYR A 95 -0.12 9.85 8.59
CA TYR A 95 -0.58 8.87 9.59
C TYR A 95 0.58 8.35 10.45
N TRP A 96 1.68 8.00 9.83
CA TRP A 96 2.84 7.40 10.51
C TRP A 96 3.70 8.38 11.32
N ASP A 97 3.53 9.68 11.10
CA ASP A 97 4.12 10.73 11.92
C ASP A 97 3.35 10.91 13.24
N LEU A 98 2.03 10.75 13.18
CA LEU A 98 1.11 10.88 14.30
C LEU A 98 1.04 9.59 15.13
N ASP A 99 0.98 8.45 14.45
CA ASP A 99 0.76 7.13 15.02
C ASP A 99 2.03 6.25 14.88
N PHE A 100 3.13 6.82 15.30
CA PHE A 100 4.47 6.26 15.15
C PHE A 100 4.66 4.89 15.86
N GLU A 101 3.83 4.55 16.82
CA GLU A 101 3.90 3.27 17.53
C GLU A 101 3.66 2.07 16.61
N TYR A 102 2.85 2.22 15.56
CA TYR A 102 2.66 1.17 14.54
C TYR A 102 3.95 0.88 13.78
N VAL A 103 4.69 1.93 13.43
CA VAL A 103 6.00 1.82 12.75
C VAL A 103 7.00 1.10 13.66
N LYS A 104 7.06 1.46 14.94
CA LYS A 104 7.95 0.81 15.92
C LYS A 104 7.61 -0.66 16.11
N THR A 105 6.32 -0.99 16.25
CA THR A 105 5.86 -2.35 16.45
C THR A 105 6.22 -3.22 15.27
N ALA A 106 5.86 -2.81 14.06
CA ALA A 106 6.17 -3.57 12.84
C ALA A 106 7.70 -3.71 12.61
N PHE A 107 8.46 -2.65 12.90
CA PHE A 107 9.93 -2.72 12.86
C PHE A 107 10.46 -3.77 13.84
N LYS A 108 9.96 -3.77 15.09
CA LYS A 108 10.37 -4.73 16.11
C LYS A 108 10.06 -6.15 15.67
N ASP A 109 8.83 -6.40 15.21
CA ASP A 109 8.38 -7.71 14.75
C ASP A 109 9.24 -8.24 13.59
N LEU A 110 9.61 -7.36 12.65
CA LEU A 110 10.55 -7.69 11.60
C LEU A 110 11.92 -8.08 12.16
N MET A 111 12.48 -7.24 13.04
CA MET A 111 13.82 -7.45 13.61
C MET A 111 13.94 -8.73 14.45
N GLU A 112 12.86 -9.18 15.06
CA GLU A 112 12.76 -10.39 15.88
C GLU A 112 12.42 -11.65 15.05
N SER A 113 11.98 -11.48 13.79
CA SER A 113 11.61 -12.61 12.91
C SER A 113 12.83 -13.46 12.54
N GLU A 114 12.63 -14.79 12.45
CA GLU A 114 13.69 -15.73 12.01
C GLU A 114 14.20 -15.43 10.61
N SER A 115 13.31 -14.99 9.72
CA SER A 115 13.65 -14.63 8.35
C SER A 115 14.60 -13.44 8.31
N PHE A 116 14.33 -12.40 9.11
CA PHE A 116 15.22 -11.24 9.19
C PHE A 116 16.52 -11.54 9.91
N ILE A 117 16.50 -12.33 10.97
CA ILE A 117 17.70 -12.81 11.68
C ILE A 117 18.63 -13.54 10.70
N THR A 118 18.08 -14.38 9.83
CA THR A 118 18.84 -15.10 8.80
C THR A 118 19.39 -14.14 7.74
N TYR A 119 18.55 -13.24 7.22
CA TYR A 119 18.96 -12.21 6.26
C TYR A 119 20.07 -11.30 6.81
N SER A 120 19.99 -10.93 8.08
CA SER A 120 20.97 -10.04 8.73
C SER A 120 22.38 -10.64 8.93
N LYS A 121 22.56 -11.95 8.68
CA LYS A 121 23.86 -12.65 8.71
C LYS A 121 24.58 -12.59 7.36
N LEU A 122 23.90 -12.16 6.30
CA LEU A 122 24.50 -12.04 4.97
C LEU A 122 25.46 -10.84 4.95
N GLU A 123 26.69 -11.02 4.48
CA GLU A 123 27.66 -9.91 4.39
C GLU A 123 27.27 -8.93 3.29
N ASN A 124 26.87 -9.42 2.12
CA ASN A 124 26.50 -8.63 0.95
C ASN A 124 25.23 -9.21 0.31
N PRO A 125 24.03 -8.85 0.80
CA PRO A 125 22.80 -9.32 0.23
C PRO A 125 22.66 -8.94 -1.25
N THR A 126 22.20 -9.91 -2.05
CA THR A 126 21.79 -9.65 -3.43
C THR A 126 20.47 -8.88 -3.47
N ILE A 127 20.16 -8.25 -4.59
CA ILE A 127 18.88 -7.54 -4.78
C ILE A 127 17.67 -8.47 -4.61
N ASN A 128 17.80 -9.76 -4.94
CA ASN A 128 16.73 -10.73 -4.74
C ASN A 128 16.52 -11.03 -3.27
N GLN A 129 17.60 -11.20 -2.49
CA GLN A 129 17.50 -11.37 -1.05
C GLN A 129 16.94 -10.12 -0.35
N ASP A 130 17.33 -8.92 -0.81
CA ASP A 130 16.73 -7.66 -0.37
C ASP A 130 15.22 -7.61 -0.64
N ARG A 131 14.81 -8.08 -1.82
CA ARG A 131 13.39 -8.15 -2.21
C ARG A 131 12.61 -9.17 -1.39
N GLU A 132 13.15 -10.37 -1.24
CA GLU A 132 12.50 -11.47 -0.51
C GLU A 132 12.20 -11.08 0.93
N ILE A 133 13.12 -10.41 1.63
CA ILE A 133 12.87 -9.97 3.01
C ILE A 133 11.79 -8.88 3.10
N ILE A 134 11.70 -7.98 2.12
CA ILE A 134 10.63 -6.95 2.12
C ILE A 134 9.28 -7.56 1.73
N ILE A 135 9.25 -8.54 0.83
CA ILE A 135 8.03 -9.30 0.52
C ILE A 135 7.57 -10.09 1.75
N PHE A 136 8.50 -10.76 2.44
CA PHE A 136 8.20 -11.44 3.71
C PHE A 136 7.61 -10.46 4.73
N PHE A 137 8.28 -9.32 4.95
CA PHE A 137 7.82 -8.30 5.89
C PHE A 137 6.40 -7.83 5.58
N PHE A 138 6.16 -7.51 4.32
CA PHE A 138 4.84 -7.06 3.90
C PHE A 138 3.78 -8.15 4.08
N LYS A 139 4.06 -9.35 3.59
CA LYS A 139 3.09 -10.45 3.52
C LYS A 139 2.79 -11.08 4.89
N GLU A 140 3.84 -11.33 5.69
CA GLU A 140 3.73 -12.11 6.92
C GLU A 140 3.64 -11.25 8.20
N ILE A 141 3.89 -9.95 8.10
CA ILE A 141 3.82 -9.05 9.26
C ILE A 141 2.78 -7.95 9.04
N ILE A 142 2.85 -7.20 7.93
CA ILE A 142 1.96 -6.07 7.71
C ILE A 142 0.56 -6.54 7.28
N ALA A 143 0.48 -7.33 6.21
CA ALA A 143 -0.78 -7.73 5.59
C ALA A 143 -1.63 -8.72 6.42
N VAL A 144 -1.10 -9.26 7.51
CA VAL A 144 -1.82 -10.13 8.45
C VAL A 144 -2.06 -9.50 9.81
N SER A 145 -1.60 -8.26 10.01
CA SER A 145 -1.73 -7.56 11.29
C SER A 145 -3.16 -7.05 11.49
N GLU A 146 -3.90 -7.64 12.42
CA GLU A 146 -5.23 -7.18 12.80
C GLU A 146 -5.20 -5.71 13.25
N VAL A 147 -4.20 -5.33 14.02
CA VAL A 147 -4.01 -3.94 14.50
C VAL A 147 -3.81 -2.96 13.33
N PHE A 148 -3.13 -3.39 12.27
CA PHE A 148 -2.96 -2.57 11.07
C PHE A 148 -4.28 -2.45 10.29
N TYR A 149 -5.07 -3.52 10.24
CA TYR A 149 -6.39 -3.53 9.63
C TYR A 149 -7.36 -2.61 10.37
N GLU A 150 -7.47 -2.73 11.69
CA GLU A 150 -8.30 -1.86 12.54
C GLU A 150 -7.91 -0.39 12.36
N TYR A 151 -6.60 -0.10 12.31
CA TYR A 151 -6.12 1.25 12.07
C TYR A 151 -6.56 1.82 10.72
N MET A 152 -6.54 1.01 9.65
CA MET A 152 -7.00 1.43 8.32
C MET A 152 -8.51 1.66 8.29
N GLU A 153 -9.29 0.81 8.97
CA GLU A 153 -10.74 0.94 9.11
C GLU A 153 -11.14 2.22 9.84
N ASP A 154 -10.44 2.55 10.92
CA ASP A 154 -10.69 3.77 11.71
C ASP A 154 -10.43 5.05 10.90
N HIS A 155 -9.54 5.00 9.91
CA HIS A 155 -9.24 6.15 9.04
C HIS A 155 -10.19 6.27 7.87
N GLU A 156 -10.54 5.18 7.23
CA GLU A 156 -11.45 5.16 6.08
C GLU A 156 -12.12 3.77 6.00
N ILE A 157 -13.38 3.71 6.35
CA ILE A 157 -14.15 2.45 6.44
C ILE A 157 -14.17 1.66 5.12
N THR A 158 -14.11 2.36 3.98
CA THR A 158 -14.10 1.73 2.65
C THR A 158 -12.79 0.99 2.37
N TRP A 159 -11.72 1.28 3.09
CA TRP A 159 -10.43 0.64 2.88
C TRP A 159 -10.39 -0.83 3.22
N ILE A 160 -11.25 -1.29 4.14
CA ILE A 160 -11.32 -2.72 4.51
C ILE A 160 -11.62 -3.60 3.30
N ASP A 161 -12.58 -3.19 2.50
CA ASP A 161 -12.97 -3.93 1.29
C ASP A 161 -11.87 -3.89 0.21
N ASP A 162 -11.09 -2.82 0.17
CA ASP A 162 -10.03 -2.60 -0.82
C ASP A 162 -8.69 -3.24 -0.42
N LEU A 163 -8.45 -3.47 0.89
CA LEU A 163 -7.18 -4.00 1.40
C LEU A 163 -6.70 -5.27 0.70
N PRO A 164 -7.53 -6.31 0.44
CA PRO A 164 -7.07 -7.52 -0.24
C PRO A 164 -6.54 -7.26 -1.65
N VAL A 165 -7.19 -6.36 -2.38
CA VAL A 165 -6.80 -5.97 -3.74
C VAL A 165 -5.50 -5.17 -3.69
N VAL A 166 -5.43 -4.17 -2.82
CA VAL A 166 -4.25 -3.30 -2.66
C VAL A 166 -3.05 -4.09 -2.15
N ASN A 167 -3.23 -5.03 -1.22
CA ASN A 167 -2.17 -5.92 -0.76
C ASN A 167 -1.62 -6.79 -1.91
N THR A 168 -2.51 -7.35 -2.74
CA THR A 168 -2.11 -8.13 -3.92
C THR A 168 -1.32 -7.27 -4.91
N PHE A 169 -1.77 -6.04 -5.13
CA PHE A 169 -1.10 -5.10 -6.01
C PHE A 169 0.29 -4.70 -5.46
N THR A 170 0.36 -4.39 -4.16
CA THR A 170 1.61 -4.06 -3.48
C THR A 170 2.63 -5.20 -3.59
N LEU A 171 2.19 -6.45 -3.40
CA LEU A 171 3.06 -7.62 -3.58
C LEU A 171 3.57 -7.76 -5.01
N LYS A 172 2.69 -7.56 -6.01
CA LYS A 172 3.10 -7.57 -7.43
C LYS A 172 4.12 -6.48 -7.73
N MET A 173 3.92 -5.28 -7.18
CA MET A 173 4.84 -4.17 -7.31
C MET A 173 6.20 -4.48 -6.67
N LEU A 174 6.22 -4.97 -5.42
CA LEU A 174 7.46 -5.35 -4.72
C LEU A 174 8.27 -6.40 -5.50
N ASN A 175 7.60 -7.35 -6.15
CA ASN A 175 8.25 -8.35 -7.01
C ASN A 175 8.89 -7.75 -8.27
N LYS A 176 8.35 -6.64 -8.79
CA LYS A 176 8.79 -6.01 -10.03
C LYS A 176 9.80 -4.87 -9.83
N ILE A 177 9.92 -4.33 -8.61
CA ILE A 177 10.85 -3.22 -8.35
C ILE A 177 12.27 -3.58 -8.78
N ASP A 178 12.85 -2.71 -9.59
CA ASP A 178 14.27 -2.70 -9.94
C ASP A 178 14.86 -1.33 -9.55
N PRO A 179 15.71 -1.25 -8.52
CA PRO A 179 16.32 0.00 -8.10
C PRO A 179 17.21 0.68 -9.16
N SER A 180 17.58 -0.03 -10.21
CA SER A 180 18.30 0.56 -11.36
C SER A 180 17.38 1.26 -12.36
N ASP A 181 16.07 0.94 -12.32
CA ASP A 181 15.04 1.58 -13.14
C ASP A 181 14.09 2.40 -12.25
N PHE A 182 14.21 3.73 -12.35
CA PHE A 182 13.36 4.66 -11.60
C PHE A 182 11.86 4.44 -11.88
N ASN A 183 11.50 4.03 -13.08
CA ASN A 183 10.10 3.82 -13.48
C ASN A 183 9.55 2.45 -13.04
N SER A 184 10.39 1.59 -12.45
CA SER A 184 9.92 0.29 -11.94
C SER A 184 8.92 0.42 -10.78
N LEU A 185 8.97 1.54 -10.03
CA LEU A 185 7.92 1.94 -9.09
C LEU A 185 6.93 2.83 -9.84
N ASN A 186 6.03 2.22 -10.54
CA ASN A 186 5.02 2.90 -11.35
C ASN A 186 3.69 2.97 -10.62
N PHE A 187 3.09 4.16 -10.58
CA PHE A 187 1.79 4.43 -9.95
C PHE A 187 0.59 4.42 -10.91
N PRO A 188 0.76 4.48 -12.26
CA PRO A 188 -0.36 4.75 -13.17
C PRO A 188 -1.43 3.67 -13.20
N GLU A 189 -1.11 2.43 -12.84
CA GLU A 189 -2.10 1.34 -12.83
C GLU A 189 -3.15 1.49 -11.71
N MET A 190 -2.92 2.37 -10.71
CA MET A 190 -3.85 2.68 -9.64
C MET A 190 -4.20 4.17 -9.54
N SER A 191 -3.44 5.04 -10.23
CA SER A 191 -3.90 6.40 -10.48
C SER A 191 -4.90 6.31 -11.63
N PRO A 192 -6.19 6.59 -11.40
CA PRO A 192 -7.12 6.61 -12.50
C PRO A 192 -6.59 7.63 -13.52
N SER A 193 -6.12 7.17 -14.69
CA SER A 193 -6.08 8.05 -15.83
C SER A 193 -7.49 8.63 -15.99
N GLU A 194 -7.64 9.84 -16.51
CA GLU A 194 -8.99 10.41 -16.70
C GLU A 194 -9.89 9.48 -17.54
N GLU A 195 -9.28 8.60 -18.36
CA GLU A 195 -9.96 7.64 -19.24
C GLU A 195 -10.52 6.42 -18.49
N ASP A 196 -9.80 5.85 -17.52
CA ASP A 196 -10.22 4.61 -16.83
C ASP A 196 -11.44 4.81 -15.91
N PRO A 197 -11.51 5.87 -15.06
CA PRO A 197 -12.71 6.18 -14.31
C PRO A 197 -13.88 6.56 -15.22
N GLN A 198 -13.62 7.23 -16.33
CA GLN A 198 -14.64 7.62 -17.27
C GLN A 198 -15.23 6.39 -17.97
N PHE A 199 -14.41 5.45 -18.43
CA PHE A 199 -14.86 4.19 -18.99
C PHE A 199 -15.69 3.37 -17.98
N ALA A 200 -15.23 3.28 -16.73
CA ALA A 200 -15.94 2.54 -15.69
C ALA A 200 -17.28 3.22 -15.31
N VAL A 201 -17.35 4.55 -15.33
CA VAL A 201 -18.59 5.32 -15.16
C VAL A 201 -19.53 5.07 -16.34
N GLU A 202 -19.05 5.15 -17.58
CA GLU A 202 -19.85 4.86 -18.77
C GLU A 202 -20.39 3.42 -18.76
N LEU A 203 -19.59 2.46 -18.28
CA LEU A 203 -20.04 1.07 -18.11
C LEU A 203 -21.14 0.98 -17.05
N LEU A 204 -21.00 1.65 -15.91
CA LEU A 204 -22.02 1.72 -14.86
C LEU A 204 -23.32 2.30 -15.42
N GLU A 205 -23.25 3.43 -16.12
CA GLU A 205 -24.40 4.08 -16.74
C GLU A 205 -25.09 3.17 -17.78
N LYS A 206 -24.32 2.54 -18.67
CA LYS A 206 -24.83 1.61 -19.67
C LYS A 206 -25.53 0.41 -19.03
N VAL A 207 -24.98 -0.17 -17.98
CA VAL A 207 -25.59 -1.30 -17.26
C VAL A 207 -26.88 -0.89 -16.57
N VAL A 208 -26.92 0.30 -15.96
CA VAL A 208 -28.12 0.82 -15.30
C VAL A 208 -29.23 1.13 -16.31
N VAL A 209 -28.89 1.82 -17.40
CA VAL A 209 -29.86 2.21 -18.45
C VAL A 209 -30.40 1.00 -19.22
N LYS A 210 -29.54 0.01 -19.49
CA LYS A 210 -29.91 -1.20 -20.27
C LYS A 210 -30.27 -2.41 -19.40
N ASN A 211 -30.51 -2.21 -18.11
CA ASN A 211 -30.74 -3.30 -17.16
C ASN A 211 -31.87 -4.25 -17.63
N ASP A 212 -32.98 -3.72 -18.16
CA ASP A 212 -34.12 -4.51 -18.57
C ASP A 212 -33.85 -5.28 -19.89
N GLU A 213 -33.06 -4.69 -20.81
CA GLU A 213 -32.61 -5.39 -22.04
C GLU A 213 -31.63 -6.52 -21.67
N LEU A 214 -30.66 -6.26 -20.78
CA LEU A 214 -29.66 -7.25 -20.35
C LEU A 214 -30.30 -8.42 -19.57
N LYS A 215 -31.33 -8.16 -18.76
CA LYS A 215 -32.10 -9.23 -18.09
C LYS A 215 -32.80 -10.13 -19.08
N SER A 216 -33.44 -9.58 -20.12
CA SER A 216 -34.12 -10.38 -21.14
C SER A 216 -33.15 -11.23 -21.97
N GLU A 217 -31.90 -10.78 -22.18
CA GLU A 217 -30.86 -11.57 -22.87
C GLU A 217 -30.28 -12.70 -22.01
N LEU A 218 -30.28 -12.55 -20.68
CA LEU A 218 -29.75 -13.56 -19.75
C LEU A 218 -30.77 -14.65 -19.39
N GLU A 219 -32.07 -14.35 -19.54
CA GLU A 219 -33.18 -15.27 -19.26
C GLU A 219 -33.65 -16.04 -20.51
N GLY A 220 -33.19 -15.74 -21.73
CA GLY A 220 -33.45 -16.41 -22.99
C GLY A 220 -32.38 -17.38 -23.41
#